data_3fd716ca224945e345774a3a9ed385e5
#
_entry.id   3fd716ca224945e345774a3a9ed385e5
#
_cell.length_a   1.000
_cell.length_b   1.000
_cell.length_c   1.000
_cell.angle_alpha   90.00
_cell.angle_beta   90.00
_cell.angle_gamma   90.00
#
_symmetry.space_group_name_H-M   'P 1'
#
loop_
_entity.id
_entity.type
_entity.pdbx_description
1 polymer ?
#
loop_
_entity_poly.entity_id
_entity_poly.type
_entity_poly.pdbx_seq_one_letter_code
_entity_poly.pdbx_strand_id
1 'polypeptide(L)'
;MFIIEVIPLTILPSNVPQLLSYFFNRKLKKGTIVEIPFGKRKIRAAVVSSTPLEDRKISLKKSGFQLKQLSMVISELPQISSNQFQIALWISKRYYAPLGYCLKTVLPSFFLKKGYDTKVENFKLKIENSIRKPLFLLSRAEEVVANILPFIKKTIEGQSQVALIVPDTTTIEHFYGILAKDYDVVKISHVLSNKKLYDAWKKISSGQTGIILGTRQALFMPFKNLKLIIVDDILHEFYKSDMTPKYNTPDLARAIANFKDARIMFVSNVSGVENYYRLKNKEYEFLEEAPPRSAVKITDMVEEIKNGNFSLFSREFKDLFLSALNPSNQNKKILIFSPRRGHSGVLVCQNCGYAVKCKECGTAFRVHKATDLMLICHHCSRSLKMPANCPNCSNLKLKPTGPAGTQKIYDEVQKLITFNSLDKIPVQILDTDVVKNETEEEDIISELQNPRTSILIATQMVFSHRYDIKFDLIGILNADSLISAPDFRTEERLFYQI
;
A
#
# COMPACT_ATOMS: atom_id res chain seq x y z
N MET A 1 -42.30 22.64 -4.60
CA MET A 1 -41.29 22.05 -5.47
C MET A 1 -39.94 22.61 -5.06
N PHE A 2 -38.87 21.78 -5.06
CA PHE A 2 -37.53 22.17 -4.64
C PHE A 2 -36.49 21.90 -5.73
N ILE A 3 -35.50 22.77 -5.81
CA ILE A 3 -34.29 22.55 -6.60
C ILE A 3 -33.29 21.86 -5.72
N ILE A 4 -32.82 20.70 -6.17
CA ILE A 4 -31.87 19.87 -5.45
C ILE A 4 -30.54 19.94 -6.19
N GLU A 5 -29.53 20.49 -5.53
CA GLU A 5 -28.16 20.47 -6.03
C GLU A 5 -27.47 19.21 -5.54
N VAL A 6 -26.82 18.48 -6.46
CA VAL A 6 -26.21 17.18 -6.18
C VAL A 6 -24.81 17.06 -6.77
N ILE A 7 -23.96 16.28 -6.14
CA ILE A 7 -22.66 15.86 -6.65
C ILE A 7 -22.75 14.40 -7.07
N PRO A 8 -22.60 14.06 -8.38
CA PRO A 8 -22.59 12.70 -8.86
C PRO A 8 -21.43 11.90 -8.28
N LEU A 9 -21.68 10.69 -7.75
CA LEU A 9 -20.69 9.81 -7.15
C LEU A 9 -19.94 8.99 -8.21
N THR A 10 -19.46 9.66 -9.23
CA THR A 10 -18.73 9.08 -10.35
C THR A 10 -17.73 10.08 -10.94
N ILE A 11 -16.86 9.60 -11.81
CA ILE A 11 -15.99 10.49 -12.59
C ILE A 11 -16.83 11.11 -13.70
N LEU A 12 -16.89 12.44 -13.72
CA LEU A 12 -17.49 13.19 -14.80
C LEU A 12 -16.43 13.66 -15.79
N PRO A 13 -16.78 13.83 -17.07
CA PRO A 13 -15.93 14.52 -18.04
C PRO A 13 -15.54 15.92 -17.55
N SER A 14 -14.37 16.41 -17.91
CA SER A 14 -13.83 17.69 -17.43
C SER A 14 -14.68 18.91 -17.82
N ASN A 15 -15.42 18.80 -18.92
CA ASN A 15 -16.35 19.83 -19.41
C ASN A 15 -17.73 19.82 -18.73
N VAL A 16 -17.98 18.88 -17.81
CA VAL A 16 -19.25 18.79 -17.07
C VAL A 16 -19.05 19.35 -15.67
N PRO A 17 -19.93 20.27 -15.21
CA PRO A 17 -19.90 20.78 -13.85
C PRO A 17 -20.00 19.65 -12.82
N GLN A 18 -19.23 19.74 -11.74
CA GLN A 18 -19.26 18.76 -10.65
C GLN A 18 -20.53 18.85 -9.80
N LEU A 19 -21.23 19.99 -9.84
CA LEU A 19 -22.50 20.24 -9.17
C LEU A 19 -23.60 20.32 -10.21
N LEU A 20 -24.60 19.46 -10.10
CA LEU A 20 -25.73 19.37 -11.01
C LEU A 20 -27.04 19.70 -10.28
N SER A 21 -28.02 20.34 -11.00
CA SER A 21 -29.30 20.73 -10.45
C SER A 21 -30.44 19.87 -11.03
N TYR A 22 -31.31 19.42 -10.14
CA TYR A 22 -32.52 18.65 -10.44
C TYR A 22 -33.71 19.24 -9.69
N PHE A 23 -34.94 18.86 -10.02
CA PHE A 23 -36.10 19.20 -9.22
C PHE A 23 -36.68 17.96 -8.52
N PHE A 24 -37.31 18.22 -7.37
CA PHE A 24 -38.02 17.20 -6.60
C PHE A 24 -39.23 17.81 -5.85
N ASN A 25 -40.20 16.97 -5.49
CA ASN A 25 -41.43 17.40 -4.88
C ASN A 25 -41.32 17.84 -3.41
N ARG A 26 -40.25 17.44 -2.72
CA ARG A 26 -40.00 17.74 -1.30
C ARG A 26 -38.58 18.18 -1.05
N LYS A 27 -38.33 18.77 0.10
CA LYS A 27 -37.00 19.14 0.60
C LYS A 27 -36.22 17.88 0.98
N LEU A 28 -34.97 17.79 0.54
CA LEU A 28 -34.03 16.72 0.92
C LEU A 28 -32.91 17.29 1.80
N LYS A 29 -32.48 16.53 2.78
CA LYS A 29 -31.37 16.93 3.66
C LYS A 29 -30.05 16.79 2.95
N LYS A 30 -29.05 17.63 3.27
CA LYS A 30 -27.67 17.51 2.81
C LYS A 30 -27.12 16.16 3.24
N GLY A 31 -26.40 15.49 2.32
CA GLY A 31 -25.83 14.15 2.56
C GLY A 31 -26.79 13.00 2.24
N THR A 32 -28.02 13.26 1.82
CA THR A 32 -28.94 12.23 1.28
C THR A 32 -28.38 11.68 -0.03
N ILE A 33 -28.45 10.36 -0.21
CA ILE A 33 -28.07 9.72 -1.48
C ILE A 33 -29.29 9.53 -2.35
N VAL A 34 -29.17 10.00 -3.60
CA VAL A 34 -30.23 9.97 -4.60
C VAL A 34 -29.76 9.30 -5.88
N GLU A 35 -30.71 8.89 -6.69
CA GLU A 35 -30.48 8.45 -8.07
C GLU A 35 -30.94 9.54 -9.03
N ILE A 36 -30.07 9.92 -9.95
CA ILE A 36 -30.31 10.99 -10.93
C ILE A 36 -30.22 10.44 -12.36
N PRO A 37 -31.04 10.96 -13.30
CA PRO A 37 -30.86 10.67 -14.72
C PRO A 37 -29.66 11.47 -15.24
N PHE A 38 -28.68 10.77 -15.86
CA PHE A 38 -27.51 11.36 -16.47
C PHE A 38 -27.31 10.80 -17.89
N GLY A 39 -27.65 11.56 -18.90
CA GLY A 39 -27.77 11.07 -20.27
C GLY A 39 -28.79 9.92 -20.38
N LYS A 40 -28.35 8.78 -20.88
CA LYS A 40 -29.14 7.54 -20.98
C LYS A 40 -29.03 6.64 -19.74
N ARG A 41 -28.22 7.03 -18.73
CA ARG A 41 -27.94 6.21 -17.53
C ARG A 41 -28.55 6.85 -16.30
N LYS A 42 -28.73 6.03 -15.27
CA LYS A 42 -29.03 6.48 -13.90
C LYS A 42 -27.77 6.31 -13.05
N ILE A 43 -27.40 7.33 -12.31
CA ILE A 43 -26.22 7.34 -11.45
C ILE A 43 -26.56 7.79 -10.04
N ARG A 44 -25.75 7.38 -9.06
CA ARG A 44 -25.87 7.82 -7.67
C ARG A 44 -25.26 9.21 -7.51
N ALA A 45 -25.89 10.02 -6.67
CA ALA A 45 -25.42 11.36 -6.35
C ALA A 45 -25.70 11.71 -4.89
N ALA A 46 -24.89 12.61 -4.33
CA ALA A 46 -25.04 13.14 -2.98
C ALA A 46 -25.70 14.50 -3.01
N VAL A 47 -26.76 14.71 -2.21
CA VAL A 47 -27.43 16.01 -2.06
C VAL A 47 -26.51 16.97 -1.32
N VAL A 48 -26.30 18.15 -1.88
CA VAL A 48 -25.52 19.26 -1.31
C VAL A 48 -26.45 20.32 -0.73
N SER A 49 -27.49 20.71 -1.48
CA SER A 49 -28.46 21.72 -1.07
C SER A 49 -29.85 21.41 -1.60
N SER A 50 -30.85 21.98 -0.95
CA SER A 50 -32.24 21.89 -1.35
C SER A 50 -32.93 23.27 -1.12
N THR A 51 -33.25 23.96 -2.19
CA THR A 51 -33.76 25.33 -2.17
C THR A 51 -35.18 25.37 -2.76
N PRO A 52 -36.14 26.11 -2.20
CA PRO A 52 -37.44 26.27 -2.81
C PRO A 52 -37.33 26.82 -4.25
N LEU A 53 -38.19 26.33 -5.14
CA LEU A 53 -38.17 26.74 -6.55
C LEU A 53 -38.40 28.27 -6.71
N GLU A 54 -39.14 28.85 -5.79
CA GLU A 54 -39.49 30.28 -5.80
C GLU A 54 -38.26 31.17 -5.67
N ASP A 55 -37.27 30.75 -4.84
CA ASP A 55 -36.07 31.52 -4.57
C ASP A 55 -35.09 31.54 -5.76
N ARG A 56 -35.25 30.65 -6.74
CA ARG A 56 -34.36 30.52 -7.89
C ARG A 56 -34.98 30.69 -9.26
N LYS A 57 -36.25 31.14 -9.34
CA LYS A 57 -37.00 31.33 -10.62
C LYS A 57 -36.25 32.21 -11.62
N ILE A 58 -35.64 33.30 -11.16
CA ILE A 58 -34.95 34.28 -12.03
C ILE A 58 -33.65 33.69 -12.60
N SER A 59 -32.87 32.97 -11.78
CA SER A 59 -31.62 32.36 -12.24
C SER A 59 -31.85 31.20 -13.21
N LEU A 60 -32.95 30.46 -13.04
CA LEU A 60 -33.34 29.36 -13.92
C LEU A 60 -33.84 29.82 -15.29
N LYS A 61 -34.57 30.94 -15.34
CA LYS A 61 -35.03 31.53 -16.62
C LYS A 61 -33.84 32.00 -17.49
N LYS A 62 -32.75 32.36 -16.87
CA LYS A 62 -31.48 32.77 -17.57
C LYS A 62 -30.57 31.57 -17.95
N SER A 63 -30.80 30.39 -17.38
CA SER A 63 -30.02 29.20 -17.71
C SER A 63 -30.68 28.46 -18.87
N GLY A 64 -29.98 28.31 -19.99
CA GLY A 64 -30.48 27.68 -21.22
C GLY A 64 -30.69 26.15 -21.15
N PHE A 65 -30.89 25.56 -19.94
CA PHE A 65 -31.09 24.12 -19.77
C PHE A 65 -32.40 23.80 -19.04
N GLN A 66 -33.01 22.67 -19.40
CA GLN A 66 -34.19 22.15 -18.72
C GLN A 66 -33.80 21.32 -17.50
N LEU A 67 -34.38 21.64 -16.33
CA LEU A 67 -34.23 20.84 -15.13
C LEU A 67 -34.94 19.49 -15.31
N LYS A 68 -34.22 18.39 -14.98
CA LYS A 68 -34.80 17.04 -14.93
C LYS A 68 -35.24 16.68 -13.52
N GLN A 69 -36.21 15.80 -13.41
CA GLN A 69 -36.66 15.26 -12.14
C GLN A 69 -35.66 14.25 -11.59
N LEU A 70 -35.46 14.23 -10.28
CA LEU A 70 -34.77 13.14 -9.60
C LEU A 70 -35.46 11.80 -9.85
N SER A 71 -34.71 10.73 -10.11
CA SER A 71 -35.28 9.40 -10.34
C SER A 71 -35.79 8.78 -9.05
N MET A 72 -35.00 8.82 -7.98
CA MET A 72 -35.33 8.17 -6.72
C MET A 72 -34.46 8.66 -5.56
N VAL A 73 -35.02 8.66 -4.35
CA VAL A 73 -34.26 8.78 -3.10
C VAL A 73 -33.86 7.38 -2.63
N ILE A 74 -32.57 7.18 -2.33
CA ILE A 74 -32.04 5.87 -1.93
C ILE A 74 -32.22 5.65 -0.44
N SER A 75 -31.99 6.67 0.37
CA SER A 75 -32.16 6.64 1.81
C SER A 75 -32.86 7.91 2.27
N GLU A 76 -33.79 7.79 3.21
CA GLU A 76 -34.50 8.94 3.80
C GLU A 76 -33.62 9.72 4.78
N LEU A 77 -32.61 9.08 5.35
CA LEU A 77 -31.66 9.70 6.25
C LEU A 77 -30.40 10.16 5.49
N PRO A 78 -29.78 11.28 5.90
CA PRO A 78 -28.48 11.66 5.38
C PRO A 78 -27.44 10.56 5.66
N GLN A 79 -26.79 10.07 4.62
CA GLN A 79 -25.79 9.02 4.71
C GLN A 79 -24.36 9.58 4.70
N ILE A 80 -24.19 10.86 4.41
CA ILE A 80 -22.89 11.53 4.34
C ILE A 80 -22.86 12.63 5.38
N SER A 81 -21.93 12.52 6.32
CA SER A 81 -21.68 13.54 7.33
C SER A 81 -20.92 14.74 6.76
N SER A 82 -21.01 15.88 7.44
CA SER A 82 -20.19 17.06 7.11
C SER A 82 -18.68 16.74 7.15
N ASN A 83 -18.25 15.87 8.05
CA ASN A 83 -16.86 15.44 8.16
C ASN A 83 -16.40 14.63 6.94
N GLN A 84 -17.23 13.71 6.45
CA GLN A 84 -16.95 12.96 5.24
C GLN A 84 -16.87 13.88 4.00
N PHE A 85 -17.74 14.89 3.92
CA PHE A 85 -17.63 15.92 2.88
C PHE A 85 -16.30 16.68 2.96
N GLN A 86 -15.82 17.01 4.15
CA GLN A 86 -14.55 17.73 4.32
C GLN A 86 -13.36 16.85 3.98
N ILE A 87 -13.35 15.57 4.40
CA ILE A 87 -12.32 14.61 4.02
C ILE A 87 -12.27 14.47 2.49
N ALA A 88 -13.43 14.28 1.84
CA ALA A 88 -13.51 14.17 0.40
C ALA A 88 -13.04 15.46 -0.31
N LEU A 89 -13.37 16.63 0.22
CA LEU A 89 -12.90 17.90 -0.30
C LEU A 89 -11.39 18.08 -0.14
N TRP A 90 -10.84 17.66 1.00
CA TRP A 90 -9.40 17.67 1.22
C TRP A 90 -8.69 16.76 0.22
N ILE A 91 -9.18 15.52 0.04
CA ILE A 91 -8.63 14.57 -0.95
C ILE A 91 -8.71 15.18 -2.36
N SER A 92 -9.86 15.74 -2.74
CA SER A 92 -10.08 16.36 -4.04
C SER A 92 -9.08 17.48 -4.32
N LYS A 93 -8.88 18.39 -3.37
CA LYS A 93 -7.94 19.51 -3.48
C LYS A 93 -6.48 19.06 -3.50
N ARG A 94 -6.11 18.11 -2.60
CA ARG A 94 -4.72 17.67 -2.42
C ARG A 94 -4.22 16.83 -3.60
N TYR A 95 -5.11 16.03 -4.21
CA TYR A 95 -4.76 15.08 -5.27
C TYR A 95 -5.41 15.40 -6.62
N TYR A 96 -6.01 16.57 -6.77
CA TYR A 96 -6.65 17.05 -8.00
C TYR A 96 -7.65 16.04 -8.58
N ALA A 97 -8.41 15.37 -7.71
CA ALA A 97 -9.37 14.34 -8.10
C ALA A 97 -10.82 14.87 -8.08
N PRO A 98 -11.72 14.35 -8.94
CA PRO A 98 -13.13 14.77 -8.98
C PRO A 98 -13.81 14.55 -7.61
N LEU A 99 -14.45 15.61 -7.07
CA LEU A 99 -15.03 15.61 -5.72
C LEU A 99 -16.06 14.48 -5.53
N GLY A 100 -16.89 14.22 -6.54
CA GLY A 100 -17.90 13.15 -6.48
C GLY A 100 -17.27 11.77 -6.32
N TYR A 101 -16.13 11.53 -6.97
CA TYR A 101 -15.42 10.27 -6.83
C TYR A 101 -14.69 10.17 -5.48
N CYS A 102 -14.16 11.29 -4.97
CA CYS A 102 -13.61 11.36 -3.60
C CYS A 102 -14.69 11.07 -2.55
N LEU A 103 -15.91 11.61 -2.71
CA LEU A 103 -17.06 11.28 -1.86
C LEU A 103 -17.39 9.79 -1.91
N LYS A 104 -17.42 9.19 -3.10
CA LYS A 104 -17.63 7.75 -3.25
C LYS A 104 -16.56 6.92 -2.53
N THR A 105 -15.32 7.36 -2.56
CA THR A 105 -14.18 6.65 -1.91
C THR A 105 -14.29 6.68 -0.38
N VAL A 106 -14.78 7.78 0.17
CA VAL A 106 -14.95 7.97 1.63
C VAL A 106 -16.16 7.20 2.17
N LEU A 107 -17.10 6.80 1.30
CA LEU A 107 -18.32 6.12 1.69
C LEU A 107 -18.17 4.61 1.67
N PRO A 108 -18.61 3.89 2.73
CA PRO A 108 -18.78 2.47 2.66
C PRO A 108 -19.75 2.04 1.55
N SER A 109 -19.44 0.93 0.92
CA SER A 109 -20.19 0.42 -0.26
C SER A 109 -21.67 0.16 0.01
N PHE A 110 -22.05 -0.19 1.25
CA PHE A 110 -23.44 -0.45 1.62
C PHE A 110 -24.33 0.78 1.56
N PHE A 111 -23.81 2.01 1.76
CA PHE A 111 -24.60 3.24 1.64
C PHE A 111 -25.09 3.52 0.20
N LEU A 112 -24.46 2.92 -0.78
CA LEU A 112 -24.90 3.00 -2.16
C LEU A 112 -26.01 1.98 -2.51
N LYS A 113 -26.43 1.15 -1.54
CA LYS A 113 -27.49 0.15 -1.68
C LYS A 113 -28.71 0.53 -0.84
N LYS A 114 -29.90 0.06 -1.25
CA LYS A 114 -31.11 0.18 -0.43
C LYS A 114 -31.06 -0.71 0.81
N GLY A 115 -31.73 -0.32 1.88
CA GLY A 115 -31.92 -1.12 3.08
C GLY A 115 -30.86 -0.93 4.17
N TYR A 116 -29.97 0.05 4.02
CA TYR A 116 -28.97 0.41 5.03
C TYR A 116 -29.21 1.87 5.47
N ASP A 117 -30.16 2.07 6.36
CA ASP A 117 -30.44 3.39 6.92
C ASP A 117 -29.77 3.55 8.28
N THR A 118 -28.77 4.42 8.35
CA THR A 118 -28.10 4.79 9.59
C THR A 118 -28.14 6.30 9.78
N LYS A 119 -28.36 6.74 11.01
CA LYS A 119 -28.18 8.15 11.37
C LYS A 119 -26.68 8.42 11.46
N VAL A 120 -26.16 9.19 10.52
CA VAL A 120 -24.76 9.65 10.55
C VAL A 120 -24.67 10.89 11.41
N GLU A 121 -23.95 10.82 12.51
CA GLU A 121 -23.75 11.96 13.41
C GLU A 121 -22.68 12.92 12.85
N ASN A 122 -22.97 14.21 12.95
CA ASN A 122 -22.01 15.26 12.63
C ASN A 122 -21.23 15.61 13.91
N PHE A 123 -19.95 15.31 13.94
CA PHE A 123 -19.08 15.81 14.98
C PHE A 123 -18.64 17.24 14.66
N LYS A 124 -18.62 18.11 15.69
CA LYS A 124 -18.03 19.44 15.53
C LYS A 124 -16.55 19.30 15.28
N LEU A 125 -16.07 19.72 14.13
CA LEU A 125 -14.65 19.82 13.87
C LEU A 125 -14.12 21.00 14.69
N LYS A 126 -13.25 20.71 15.63
CA LYS A 126 -12.43 21.73 16.26
C LYS A 126 -11.25 22.00 15.35
N ILE A 127 -11.26 23.13 14.67
CA ILE A 127 -10.05 23.69 14.06
C ILE A 127 -9.32 24.40 15.22
N GLU A 128 -8.73 23.63 16.11
CA GLU A 128 -7.78 24.20 17.05
C GLU A 128 -6.42 24.26 16.37
N ASN A 129 -5.82 25.46 16.39
CA ASN A 129 -4.52 25.77 15.79
C ASN A 129 -3.31 25.11 16.48
N SER A 130 -3.51 24.22 17.42
CA SER A 130 -2.43 23.43 18.05
C SER A 130 -2.21 22.15 17.26
N ILE A 131 -1.47 22.22 16.17
CA ILE A 131 -1.00 21.03 15.46
C ILE A 131 -0.02 20.30 16.38
N ARG A 132 -0.49 19.24 17.05
CA ARG A 132 0.40 18.36 17.81
C ARG A 132 1.39 17.71 16.83
N LYS A 133 2.67 17.70 17.21
CA LYS A 133 3.67 17.00 16.39
C LYS A 133 3.31 15.52 16.31
N PRO A 134 3.35 14.92 15.12
CA PRO A 134 3.22 13.48 14.98
C PRO A 134 4.33 12.76 15.76
N LEU A 135 3.99 11.62 16.34
CA LEU A 135 4.97 10.70 16.90
C LEU A 135 5.62 9.92 15.76
N PHE A 136 6.91 9.67 15.87
CA PHE A 136 7.63 8.80 14.94
C PHE A 136 8.41 7.74 15.71
N LEU A 137 8.11 6.49 15.44
CA LEU A 137 8.71 5.32 16.07
C LEU A 137 9.50 4.53 15.02
N LEU A 138 10.81 4.39 15.22
CA LEU A 138 11.61 3.40 14.51
C LEU A 138 11.59 2.10 15.33
N SER A 139 11.09 1.03 14.74
CA SER A 139 10.93 -0.26 15.42
C SER A 139 11.20 -1.41 14.47
N ARG A 140 11.79 -2.48 14.97
CA ARG A 140 11.82 -3.76 14.27
C ARG A 140 10.42 -4.37 14.24
N ALA A 141 10.15 -5.20 13.24
CA ALA A 141 8.85 -5.85 13.08
C ALA A 141 8.41 -6.61 14.34
N GLU A 142 9.30 -7.39 14.94
CA GLU A 142 9.03 -8.18 16.14
C GLU A 142 8.73 -7.35 17.40
N GLU A 143 9.13 -6.08 17.45
CA GLU A 143 9.00 -5.18 18.59
C GLU A 143 7.83 -4.20 18.45
N VAL A 144 7.28 -4.06 17.24
CA VAL A 144 6.23 -3.05 16.96
C VAL A 144 5.07 -3.15 17.93
N VAL A 145 4.52 -4.35 18.16
CA VAL A 145 3.36 -4.52 19.03
C VAL A 145 3.68 -4.10 20.45
N ALA A 146 4.84 -4.53 20.99
CA ALA A 146 5.26 -4.16 22.34
C ALA A 146 5.42 -2.64 22.50
N ASN A 147 5.99 -1.99 21.46
CA ASN A 147 6.26 -0.55 21.48
C ASN A 147 5.01 0.31 21.31
N ILE A 148 3.98 -0.14 20.58
CA ILE A 148 2.73 0.62 20.40
C ILE A 148 1.69 0.35 21.49
N LEU A 149 1.75 -0.81 22.13
CA LEU A 149 0.75 -1.26 23.10
C LEU A 149 0.52 -0.29 24.27
N PRO A 150 1.54 0.35 24.89
CA PRO A 150 1.35 1.34 25.94
C PRO A 150 0.48 2.53 25.52
N PHE A 151 0.62 2.98 24.25
CA PHE A 151 -0.16 4.08 23.69
C PHE A 151 -1.61 3.67 23.43
N ILE A 152 -1.82 2.45 22.93
CA ILE A 152 -3.14 1.85 22.72
C ILE A 152 -3.86 1.76 24.07
N LYS A 153 -3.23 1.12 25.07
CA LYS A 153 -3.77 0.92 26.40
C LYS A 153 -4.21 2.24 27.04
N LYS A 154 -3.31 3.22 27.09
CA LYS A 154 -3.59 4.56 27.65
C LYS A 154 -4.79 5.23 26.95
N THR A 155 -4.94 5.05 25.64
CA THR A 155 -6.04 5.65 24.87
C THR A 155 -7.37 4.99 25.20
N ILE A 156 -7.39 3.66 25.30
CA ILE A 156 -8.62 2.89 25.60
C ILE A 156 -9.07 3.10 27.04
N GLU A 157 -8.16 3.13 28.00
CA GLU A 157 -8.46 3.45 29.41
C GLU A 157 -9.13 4.82 29.53
N GLY A 158 -8.79 5.78 28.65
CA GLY A 158 -9.48 7.07 28.50
C GLY A 158 -10.81 7.00 27.76
N GLN A 159 -11.43 5.83 27.57
CA GLN A 159 -12.69 5.62 26.83
C GLN A 159 -12.68 6.20 25.42
N SER A 160 -11.54 6.15 24.78
CA SER A 160 -11.30 6.68 23.44
C SER A 160 -10.97 5.55 22.45
N GLN A 161 -11.04 5.87 21.16
CA GLN A 161 -10.81 4.92 20.09
C GLN A 161 -9.44 5.11 19.45
N VAL A 162 -8.85 3.98 19.07
CA VAL A 162 -7.60 3.89 18.34
C VAL A 162 -7.88 3.34 16.93
N ALA A 163 -7.34 3.99 15.91
CA ALA A 163 -7.28 3.44 14.55
C ALA A 163 -5.85 2.93 14.29
N LEU A 164 -5.69 1.62 14.17
CA LEU A 164 -4.44 0.98 13.77
C LEU A 164 -4.52 0.64 12.28
N ILE A 165 -3.74 1.34 11.48
CA ILE A 165 -3.72 1.24 10.02
C ILE A 165 -2.51 0.45 9.60
N VAL A 166 -2.74 -0.62 8.86
CA VAL A 166 -1.73 -1.55 8.37
C VAL A 166 -1.80 -1.68 6.85
N PRO A 167 -0.73 -2.10 6.17
CA PRO A 167 -0.69 -2.06 4.70
C PRO A 167 -1.59 -3.08 4.03
N ASP A 168 -1.73 -4.28 4.59
CA ASP A 168 -2.38 -5.44 3.96
C ASP A 168 -3.21 -6.29 4.93
N THR A 169 -3.88 -7.30 4.40
CA THR A 169 -4.76 -8.20 5.18
C THR A 169 -3.98 -9.21 6.02
N THR A 170 -2.82 -9.66 5.58
CA THR A 170 -1.95 -10.56 6.33
C THR A 170 -1.48 -9.88 7.62
N THR A 171 -1.07 -8.62 7.51
CA THR A 171 -0.71 -7.80 8.67
C THR A 171 -1.91 -7.57 9.61
N ILE A 172 -3.16 -7.45 9.10
CA ILE A 172 -4.35 -7.40 9.95
C ILE A 172 -4.46 -8.67 10.80
N GLU A 173 -4.32 -9.85 10.20
CA GLU A 173 -4.46 -11.12 10.93
C GLU A 173 -3.36 -11.27 11.99
N HIS A 174 -2.13 -10.87 11.69
CA HIS A 174 -1.03 -10.85 12.67
C HIS A 174 -1.36 -10.00 13.91
N PHE A 175 -1.68 -8.71 13.71
CA PHE A 175 -2.01 -7.82 14.83
C PHE A 175 -3.29 -8.26 15.57
N TYR A 176 -4.28 -8.76 14.84
CA TYR A 176 -5.52 -9.27 15.42
C TYR A 176 -5.26 -10.46 16.34
N GLY A 177 -4.45 -11.44 15.91
CA GLY A 177 -4.08 -12.61 16.70
C GLY A 177 -3.43 -12.28 18.03
N ILE A 178 -2.76 -11.12 18.13
CA ILE A 178 -2.13 -10.65 19.35
C ILE A 178 -3.12 -9.82 20.19
N LEU A 179 -3.73 -8.79 19.58
CA LEU A 179 -4.52 -7.80 20.29
C LEU A 179 -5.89 -8.32 20.73
N ALA A 180 -6.50 -9.23 19.98
CA ALA A 180 -7.84 -9.76 20.31
C ALA A 180 -7.84 -10.70 21.52
N LYS A 181 -6.69 -11.06 22.07
CA LYS A 181 -6.57 -11.83 23.32
C LYS A 181 -7.04 -11.02 24.52
N ASP A 182 -6.76 -9.70 24.51
CA ASP A 182 -6.99 -8.84 25.68
C ASP A 182 -7.96 -7.68 25.37
N TYR A 183 -8.27 -7.41 24.11
CA TYR A 183 -9.05 -6.24 23.68
C TYR A 183 -10.16 -6.60 22.69
N ASP A 184 -11.26 -5.81 22.71
CA ASP A 184 -12.27 -5.88 21.64
C ASP A 184 -11.75 -5.12 20.41
N VAL A 185 -11.43 -5.89 19.35
CA VAL A 185 -10.84 -5.40 18.11
C VAL A 185 -11.81 -5.60 16.95
N VAL A 186 -12.11 -4.54 16.21
CA VAL A 186 -12.89 -4.61 14.98
C VAL A 186 -11.98 -4.52 13.77
N LYS A 187 -12.02 -5.56 12.91
CA LYS A 187 -11.25 -5.63 11.65
C LYS A 187 -11.98 -4.92 10.51
N ILE A 188 -11.26 -4.10 9.73
CA ILE A 188 -11.78 -3.41 8.55
C ILE A 188 -10.88 -3.67 7.35
N SER A 189 -11.40 -4.38 6.35
CA SER A 189 -10.69 -4.66 5.10
C SER A 189 -11.65 -4.67 3.91
N HIS A 190 -11.11 -4.70 2.69
CA HIS A 190 -11.88 -4.75 1.44
C HIS A 190 -12.60 -6.11 1.22
N VAL A 191 -12.21 -7.15 1.95
CA VAL A 191 -12.79 -8.50 1.85
C VAL A 191 -14.09 -8.61 2.65
N LEU A 192 -14.42 -7.64 3.50
CA LEU A 192 -15.62 -7.69 4.33
C LEU A 192 -16.88 -7.60 3.47
N SER A 193 -17.85 -8.51 3.74
CA SER A 193 -19.18 -8.40 3.16
C SER A 193 -19.88 -7.12 3.66
N ASN A 194 -20.84 -6.59 2.86
CA ASN A 194 -21.59 -5.39 3.25
C ASN A 194 -22.27 -5.52 4.62
N LYS A 195 -22.75 -6.71 4.99
CA LYS A 195 -23.37 -6.97 6.30
C LYS A 195 -22.35 -6.84 7.42
N LYS A 196 -21.20 -7.50 7.32
CA LYS A 196 -20.12 -7.43 8.31
C LYS A 196 -19.57 -5.98 8.43
N LEU A 197 -19.41 -5.29 7.30
CA LEU A 197 -18.96 -3.90 7.30
C LEU A 197 -19.99 -2.96 7.96
N TYR A 198 -21.30 -3.20 7.77
CA TYR A 198 -22.37 -2.45 8.42
C TYR A 198 -22.42 -2.70 9.93
N ASP A 199 -22.23 -3.95 10.37
CA ASP A 199 -22.17 -4.27 11.80
C ASP A 199 -20.94 -3.64 12.47
N ALA A 200 -19.79 -3.67 11.80
CA ALA A 200 -18.59 -2.97 12.22
C ALA A 200 -18.82 -1.44 12.31
N TRP A 201 -19.47 -0.86 11.31
CA TRP A 201 -19.86 0.56 11.30
C TRP A 201 -20.66 0.95 12.55
N LYS A 202 -21.68 0.14 12.92
CA LYS A 202 -22.50 0.39 14.12
C LYS A 202 -21.67 0.32 15.41
N LYS A 203 -20.83 -0.70 15.57
CA LYS A 203 -19.96 -0.85 16.76
C LYS A 203 -19.01 0.34 16.91
N ILE A 204 -18.41 0.80 15.81
CA ILE A 204 -17.48 1.93 15.82
C ILE A 204 -18.22 3.23 16.12
N SER A 205 -19.37 3.48 15.49
CA SER A 205 -20.15 4.71 15.68
C SER A 205 -20.77 4.82 17.08
N SER A 206 -21.11 3.71 17.72
CA SER A 206 -21.59 3.68 19.11
C SER A 206 -20.46 3.82 20.14
N GLY A 207 -19.19 3.60 19.73
CA GLY A 207 -18.04 3.59 20.64
C GLY A 207 -17.92 2.31 21.47
N GLN A 208 -18.58 1.23 21.05
CA GLN A 208 -18.52 -0.07 21.75
C GLN A 208 -17.15 -0.73 21.64
N THR A 209 -16.38 -0.44 20.58
CA THR A 209 -15.04 -0.96 20.40
C THR A 209 -13.98 0.13 20.58
N GLY A 210 -12.87 -0.21 21.24
CA GLY A 210 -11.72 0.68 21.45
C GLY A 210 -10.69 0.61 20.32
N ILE A 211 -10.51 -0.55 19.68
CA ILE A 211 -9.49 -0.74 18.63
C ILE A 211 -10.15 -1.02 17.28
N ILE A 212 -9.84 -0.19 16.31
CA ILE A 212 -10.23 -0.38 14.91
C ILE A 212 -8.95 -0.67 14.12
N LEU A 213 -8.78 -1.93 13.74
CA LEU A 213 -7.63 -2.43 13.00
C LEU A 213 -8.01 -2.63 11.53
N GLY A 214 -7.24 -2.08 10.60
CA GLY A 214 -7.55 -2.30 9.21
C GLY A 214 -6.62 -1.62 8.23
N THR A 215 -6.87 -1.86 6.95
CA THR A 215 -6.18 -1.17 5.87
C THR A 215 -6.70 0.28 5.74
N ARG A 216 -6.23 1.00 4.74
CA ARG A 216 -6.61 2.40 4.47
C ARG A 216 -8.12 2.71 4.57
N GLN A 217 -9.00 1.71 4.37
CA GLN A 217 -10.45 1.88 4.50
C GLN A 217 -10.90 2.18 5.93
N ALA A 218 -10.14 1.71 6.93
CA ALA A 218 -10.44 1.96 8.33
C ALA A 218 -10.43 3.47 8.67
N LEU A 219 -9.67 4.28 7.95
CA LEU A 219 -9.64 5.74 8.13
C LEU A 219 -10.98 6.43 7.86
N PHE A 220 -11.88 5.81 7.09
CA PHE A 220 -13.18 6.38 6.73
C PHE A 220 -14.32 5.94 7.67
N MET A 221 -14.00 5.20 8.73
CA MET A 221 -15.00 4.71 9.67
C MET A 221 -15.57 5.85 10.56
N PRO A 222 -16.79 5.70 11.07
CA PRO A 222 -17.49 6.73 11.85
C PRO A 222 -17.05 6.71 13.32
N PHE A 223 -15.79 6.99 13.58
CA PHE A 223 -15.26 7.03 14.95
C PHE A 223 -16.06 8.00 15.83
N LYS A 224 -16.51 7.53 16.99
CA LYS A 224 -17.20 8.36 17.99
C LYS A 224 -16.23 9.28 18.73
N ASN A 225 -15.10 8.73 19.19
CA ASN A 225 -14.08 9.45 19.95
C ASN A 225 -12.67 8.96 19.58
N LEU A 226 -12.24 9.26 18.35
CA LEU A 226 -10.90 8.91 17.88
C LEU A 226 -9.87 9.83 18.54
N LYS A 227 -8.88 9.27 19.24
CA LYS A 227 -7.81 10.02 19.90
C LYS A 227 -6.41 9.58 19.51
N LEU A 228 -6.27 8.43 18.86
CA LEU A 228 -4.98 7.95 18.37
C LEU A 228 -5.15 7.28 16.99
N ILE A 229 -4.31 7.66 16.05
CA ILE A 229 -4.12 6.94 14.77
C ILE A 229 -2.68 6.43 14.77
N ILE A 230 -2.51 5.14 14.57
CA ILE A 230 -1.21 4.51 14.37
C ILE A 230 -1.16 4.05 12.92
N VAL A 231 -0.13 4.42 12.19
CA VAL A 231 0.11 3.95 10.81
C VAL A 231 1.39 3.13 10.85
N ASP A 232 1.24 1.83 10.73
CA ASP A 232 2.35 0.88 10.72
C ASP A 232 2.98 0.83 9.33
N ASP A 233 4.30 0.67 9.28
CA ASP A 233 5.10 0.49 8.06
C ASP A 233 4.83 1.56 6.99
N ILE A 234 5.02 2.82 7.36
CA ILE A 234 4.59 3.98 6.55
C ILE A 234 5.21 4.07 5.15
N LEU A 235 6.29 3.35 4.90
CA LEU A 235 6.96 3.31 3.58
C LEU A 235 6.39 2.24 2.66
N HIS A 236 5.49 1.40 3.15
CA HIS A 236 4.91 0.32 2.36
C HIS A 236 4.17 0.85 1.12
N GLU A 237 4.43 0.24 -0.03
CA GLU A 237 3.90 0.71 -1.32
C GLU A 237 2.36 0.69 -1.40
N PHE A 238 1.68 -0.21 -0.69
CA PHE A 238 0.21 -0.30 -0.68
C PHE A 238 -0.49 0.91 -0.07
N TYR A 239 0.23 1.79 0.59
CA TYR A 239 -0.33 3.05 1.09
C TYR A 239 -0.53 4.09 0.00
N LYS A 240 0.09 3.94 -1.17
CA LYS A 240 -0.22 4.75 -2.34
C LYS A 240 -1.35 4.08 -3.13
N SER A 241 -2.47 4.77 -3.27
CA SER A 241 -3.58 4.26 -4.10
C SER A 241 -3.23 4.31 -5.58
N ASP A 242 -3.36 3.18 -6.28
CA ASP A 242 -3.18 3.11 -7.74
C ASP A 242 -4.40 3.65 -8.49
N MET A 243 -5.57 3.61 -7.85
CA MET A 243 -6.82 4.09 -8.40
C MET A 243 -7.08 5.55 -8.02
N THR A 244 -7.84 6.25 -8.84
CA THR A 244 -8.36 7.58 -8.48
C THR A 244 -9.30 7.49 -7.27
N PRO A 245 -9.18 8.41 -6.29
CA PRO A 245 -8.11 9.38 -6.09
C PRO A 245 -6.81 8.71 -5.65
N LYS A 246 -5.68 9.06 -6.25
CA LYS A 246 -4.36 8.48 -5.96
C LYS A 246 -3.78 9.03 -4.66
N TYR A 247 -4.50 8.88 -3.55
CA TYR A 247 -4.06 9.40 -2.26
C TYR A 247 -2.97 8.53 -1.61
N ASN A 248 -2.20 9.16 -0.73
CA ASN A 248 -1.25 8.52 0.15
C ASN A 248 -1.89 8.36 1.54
N THR A 249 -1.86 7.16 2.10
CA THR A 249 -2.54 6.83 3.36
C THR A 249 -1.95 7.57 4.58
N PRO A 250 -0.62 7.65 4.78
CA PRO A 250 -0.03 8.47 5.84
C PRO A 250 -0.43 9.95 5.80
N ASP A 251 -0.45 10.57 4.61
CA ASP A 251 -0.90 11.96 4.46
C ASP A 251 -2.38 12.13 4.82
N LEU A 252 -3.22 11.19 4.38
CA LEU A 252 -4.64 11.17 4.71
C LEU A 252 -4.88 10.95 6.22
N ALA A 253 -4.15 10.02 6.83
CA ALA A 253 -4.23 9.75 8.26
C ALA A 253 -3.87 11.00 9.09
N ARG A 254 -2.82 11.74 8.67
CA ARG A 254 -2.44 13.02 9.29
C ARG A 254 -3.56 14.05 9.16
N ALA A 255 -4.18 14.18 7.99
CA ALA A 255 -5.30 15.11 7.79
C ALA A 255 -6.50 14.74 8.68
N ILE A 256 -6.85 13.45 8.78
CA ILE A 256 -7.94 12.96 9.64
C ILE A 256 -7.61 13.17 11.12
N ALA A 257 -6.36 12.93 11.54
CA ALA A 257 -5.92 13.20 12.91
C ALA A 257 -6.14 14.67 13.28
N ASN A 258 -5.77 15.60 12.39
CA ASN A 258 -6.02 17.04 12.59
C ASN A 258 -7.51 17.36 12.64
N PHE A 259 -8.34 16.79 11.75
CA PHE A 259 -9.79 17.00 11.74
C PHE A 259 -10.48 16.47 13.00
N LYS A 260 -9.94 15.43 13.62
CA LYS A 260 -10.53 14.75 14.79
C LYS A 260 -9.89 15.15 16.11
N ASP A 261 -8.91 16.04 16.13
CA ASP A 261 -8.07 16.33 17.31
C ASP A 261 -7.52 15.05 17.93
N ALA A 262 -7.00 14.16 17.07
CA ALA A 262 -6.36 12.92 17.46
C ALA A 262 -4.84 13.04 17.34
N ARG A 263 -4.12 12.29 18.17
CA ARG A 263 -2.66 12.13 18.02
C ARG A 263 -2.40 11.14 16.88
N ILE A 264 -1.34 11.35 16.13
CA ILE A 264 -0.91 10.39 15.11
C ILE A 264 0.49 9.87 15.42
N MET A 265 0.67 8.57 15.23
CA MET A 265 1.95 7.86 15.35
C MET A 265 2.27 7.18 14.02
N PHE A 266 3.46 7.43 13.53
CA PHE A 266 4.03 6.72 12.38
C PHE A 266 5.05 5.70 12.88
N VAL A 267 4.94 4.48 12.37
CA VAL A 267 5.83 3.37 12.70
C VAL A 267 6.52 2.90 11.42
N SER A 268 7.81 2.63 11.49
CA SER A 268 8.58 2.08 10.38
C SER A 268 9.89 1.45 10.89
N ASN A 269 10.50 0.58 10.10
CA ASN A 269 11.83 0.04 10.36
C ASN A 269 12.95 1.01 9.93
N VAL A 270 12.67 1.90 8.98
CA VAL A 270 13.55 2.98 8.51
C VAL A 270 12.76 4.27 8.36
N SER A 271 13.42 5.42 8.44
CA SER A 271 12.70 6.71 8.38
C SER A 271 12.18 7.06 6.98
N GLY A 272 12.87 6.65 5.93
CA GLY A 272 12.69 7.24 4.59
C GLY A 272 13.16 8.70 4.51
N VAL A 273 13.31 9.21 3.29
CA VAL A 273 13.94 10.54 3.05
C VAL A 273 13.11 11.70 3.61
N GLU A 274 11.82 11.74 3.28
CA GLU A 274 10.93 12.83 3.73
C GLU A 274 10.76 12.83 5.26
N ASN A 275 10.64 11.66 5.87
CA ASN A 275 10.46 11.57 7.33
C ASN A 275 11.76 11.85 8.06
N TYR A 276 12.92 11.44 7.52
CA TYR A 276 14.23 11.82 8.04
C TYR A 276 14.40 13.35 8.06
N TYR A 277 14.04 14.03 6.96
CA TYR A 277 14.06 15.49 6.88
C TYR A 277 13.16 16.13 7.95
N ARG A 278 11.96 15.63 8.14
CA ARG A 278 11.00 16.12 9.16
C ARG A 278 11.49 15.87 10.58
N LEU A 279 12.13 14.72 10.83
CA LEU A 279 12.75 14.43 12.13
C LEU A 279 13.91 15.42 12.41
N LYS A 280 14.77 15.63 11.43
CA LYS A 280 15.89 16.60 11.54
C LYS A 280 15.41 18.02 11.82
N ASN A 281 14.29 18.42 11.22
CA ASN A 281 13.66 19.72 11.44
C ASN A 281 12.76 19.78 12.69
N LYS A 282 12.74 18.73 13.49
CA LYS A 282 11.91 18.63 14.72
C LYS A 282 10.41 18.84 14.45
N GLU A 283 9.94 18.48 13.25
CA GLU A 283 8.51 18.47 12.91
C GLU A 283 7.79 17.27 13.51
N TYR A 284 8.52 16.19 13.81
CA TYR A 284 8.06 15.01 14.52
C TYR A 284 8.65 14.94 15.92
N GLU A 285 7.91 14.29 16.84
CA GLU A 285 8.39 13.84 18.13
C GLU A 285 8.95 12.42 17.96
N PHE A 286 10.27 12.29 18.11
CA PHE A 286 10.94 11.00 17.95
C PHE A 286 10.86 10.20 19.26
N LEU A 287 10.45 8.95 19.19
CA LEU A 287 10.19 8.13 20.39
C LEU A 287 11.34 7.18 20.74
N GLU A 288 11.97 6.57 19.73
CA GLU A 288 13.01 5.58 19.94
C GLU A 288 13.94 5.50 18.73
N GLU A 289 15.24 5.28 18.99
CA GLU A 289 16.21 5.00 17.93
C GLU A 289 16.09 3.53 17.52
N ALA A 290 16.13 3.30 16.20
CA ALA A 290 16.18 1.95 15.70
C ALA A 290 17.43 1.24 16.25
N PRO A 291 17.29 -0.02 16.67
CA PRO A 291 18.44 -0.81 17.07
C PRO A 291 19.46 -0.91 15.94
N PRO A 292 20.74 -1.22 16.28
CA PRO A 292 21.81 -1.31 15.28
C PRO A 292 21.40 -2.26 14.16
N ARG A 293 21.65 -1.85 12.93
CA ARG A 293 21.35 -2.64 11.72
C ARG A 293 22.11 -3.95 11.72
N SER A 294 21.52 -4.96 11.09
CA SER A 294 22.23 -6.18 10.72
C SER A 294 23.43 -5.83 9.84
N ALA A 295 24.51 -6.57 9.97
CA ALA A 295 25.67 -6.37 9.11
C ALA A 295 25.27 -6.67 7.65
N VAL A 296 25.34 -5.65 6.80
CA VAL A 296 25.10 -5.79 5.36
C VAL A 296 26.44 -5.85 4.65
N LYS A 297 26.65 -6.90 3.85
CA LYS A 297 27.82 -7.04 3.00
C LYS A 297 27.39 -7.01 1.53
N ILE A 298 28.07 -6.19 0.75
CA ILE A 298 27.84 -6.03 -0.69
C ILE A 298 28.99 -6.69 -1.45
N THR A 299 28.67 -7.60 -2.37
CA THR A 299 29.64 -8.28 -3.21
C THR A 299 29.47 -7.85 -4.67
N ASP A 300 30.57 -7.44 -5.31
CA ASP A 300 30.59 -7.13 -6.74
C ASP A 300 30.64 -8.43 -7.57
N MET A 301 29.51 -8.77 -8.19
CA MET A 301 29.40 -9.98 -9.02
C MET A 301 30.19 -9.87 -10.34
N VAL A 302 30.55 -8.66 -10.80
CA VAL A 302 31.44 -8.50 -11.97
C VAL A 302 32.86 -8.93 -11.61
N GLU A 303 33.32 -8.60 -10.42
CA GLU A 303 34.60 -9.05 -9.91
C GLU A 303 34.62 -10.56 -9.69
N GLU A 304 33.56 -11.14 -9.14
CA GLU A 304 33.40 -12.60 -9.00
C GLU A 304 33.51 -13.32 -10.37
N ILE A 305 32.88 -12.78 -11.41
CA ILE A 305 32.92 -13.32 -12.77
C ILE A 305 34.36 -13.24 -13.35
N LYS A 306 35.06 -12.11 -13.15
CA LYS A 306 36.47 -11.94 -13.57
C LYS A 306 37.38 -12.95 -12.92
N ASN A 307 37.08 -13.29 -11.66
CA ASN A 307 37.82 -14.29 -10.87
C ASN A 307 37.33 -15.73 -11.10
N GLY A 308 36.52 -15.97 -12.16
CA GLY A 308 36.08 -17.30 -12.62
C GLY A 308 34.85 -17.86 -11.89
N ASN A 309 34.15 -17.07 -11.09
CA ASN A 309 32.88 -17.50 -10.49
C ASN A 309 31.70 -17.10 -11.41
N PHE A 310 31.14 -18.06 -12.12
CA PHE A 310 29.96 -17.87 -13.01
C PHE A 310 28.65 -18.29 -12.37
N SER A 311 28.63 -18.57 -11.06
CA SER A 311 27.42 -18.90 -10.32
C SER A 311 26.53 -17.69 -10.06
N LEU A 312 25.24 -17.93 -9.72
CA LEU A 312 24.33 -16.90 -9.24
C LEU A 312 24.76 -16.32 -7.89
N PHE A 313 25.53 -17.09 -7.12
CA PHE A 313 25.98 -16.75 -5.78
C PHE A 313 27.46 -16.38 -5.75
N SER A 314 27.83 -15.36 -4.98
CA SER A 314 29.23 -15.09 -4.67
C SER A 314 29.83 -16.22 -3.88
N ARG A 315 31.17 -16.37 -3.91
CA ARG A 315 31.89 -17.40 -3.10
C ARG A 315 31.57 -17.21 -1.62
N GLU A 316 31.64 -16.00 -1.16
CA GLU A 316 31.36 -15.67 0.23
C GLU A 316 29.95 -16.01 0.67
N PHE A 317 28.91 -15.66 -0.16
CA PHE A 317 27.54 -16.07 0.16
C PHE A 317 27.41 -17.59 0.23
N LYS A 318 28.07 -18.35 -0.66
CA LYS A 318 28.07 -19.80 -0.61
C LYS A 318 28.69 -20.34 0.70
N ASP A 319 29.79 -19.74 1.15
CA ASP A 319 30.46 -20.15 2.41
C ASP A 319 29.52 -19.87 3.61
N LEU A 320 28.91 -18.70 3.69
CA LEU A 320 27.93 -18.36 4.73
C LEU A 320 26.70 -19.28 4.68
N PHE A 321 26.20 -19.54 3.47
CA PHE A 321 25.06 -20.41 3.24
C PHE A 321 25.31 -21.83 3.71
N LEU A 322 26.42 -22.42 3.31
CA LEU A 322 26.84 -23.79 3.73
C LEU A 322 27.13 -23.85 5.23
N SER A 323 27.73 -22.79 5.79
CA SER A 323 27.94 -22.69 7.24
C SER A 323 26.61 -22.66 8.00
N ALA A 324 25.64 -21.93 7.51
CA ALA A 324 24.30 -21.87 8.11
C ALA A 324 23.54 -23.21 8.02
N LEU A 325 23.80 -24.00 6.97
CA LEU A 325 23.20 -25.32 6.77
C LEU A 325 23.93 -26.45 7.52
N ASN A 326 25.05 -26.15 8.19
CA ASN A 326 25.82 -27.20 8.94
C ASN A 326 24.87 -27.85 9.97
N PRO A 327 24.85 -29.19 10.06
CA PRO A 327 24.02 -29.92 11.01
C PRO A 327 24.18 -29.51 12.49
N SER A 328 25.33 -28.92 12.84
CA SER A 328 25.56 -28.33 14.18
C SER A 328 24.74 -27.09 14.43
N ASN A 329 24.26 -26.40 13.38
CA ASN A 329 23.43 -25.18 13.41
C ASN A 329 22.00 -25.58 13.20
N GLN A 330 21.24 -25.87 14.27
CA GLN A 330 19.84 -26.26 14.17
C GLN A 330 18.91 -25.07 13.98
N ASN A 331 17.78 -25.31 13.33
CA ASN A 331 16.65 -24.37 13.21
C ASN A 331 16.95 -23.05 12.46
N LYS A 332 17.92 -23.06 11.54
CA LYS A 332 18.27 -21.86 10.77
C LYS A 332 17.28 -21.61 9.65
N LYS A 333 16.85 -20.34 9.50
CA LYS A 333 15.99 -19.86 8.41
C LYS A 333 16.80 -19.02 7.45
N ILE A 334 16.85 -19.44 6.19
CA ILE A 334 17.61 -18.74 5.16
C ILE A 334 16.65 -18.22 4.10
N LEU A 335 16.74 -16.91 3.82
CA LEU A 335 16.00 -16.27 2.73
C LEU A 335 16.95 -16.00 1.56
N ILE A 336 16.55 -16.43 0.38
CA ILE A 336 17.15 -15.98 -0.88
C ILE A 336 16.12 -15.10 -1.59
N PHE A 337 16.34 -13.81 -1.50
CA PHE A 337 15.42 -12.82 -2.05
C PHE A 337 15.80 -12.48 -3.50
N SER A 338 14.83 -12.64 -4.40
CA SER A 338 14.91 -12.21 -5.79
C SER A 338 13.95 -11.02 -6.02
N PRO A 339 14.46 -9.79 -6.17
CA PRO A 339 13.62 -8.59 -6.18
C PRO A 339 12.71 -8.43 -7.40
N ARG A 340 12.76 -9.34 -8.37
CA ARG A 340 11.95 -9.20 -9.60
C ARG A 340 11.38 -10.50 -10.14
N ARG A 341 10.13 -10.34 -10.63
CA ARG A 341 9.48 -11.24 -11.59
C ARG A 341 9.96 -10.89 -13.01
N GLY A 342 10.00 -11.87 -13.91
CA GLY A 342 9.93 -11.65 -15.33
C GLY A 342 11.17 -11.92 -16.17
N HIS A 343 10.89 -12.31 -17.39
CA HIS A 343 11.78 -12.91 -18.37
C HIS A 343 12.61 -11.93 -19.21
N SER A 344 12.47 -10.61 -19.05
CA SER A 344 13.19 -9.64 -19.87
C SER A 344 14.49 -9.18 -19.20
N GLY A 345 15.62 -9.73 -19.63
CA GLY A 345 16.94 -9.34 -19.16
C GLY A 345 17.33 -7.92 -19.57
N VAL A 346 18.20 -7.30 -18.77
CA VAL A 346 18.94 -6.09 -19.16
C VAL A 346 20.16 -6.52 -19.96
N LEU A 347 20.49 -5.79 -21.02
CA LEU A 347 21.71 -6.06 -21.78
C LEU A 347 22.92 -5.50 -21.02
N VAL A 348 23.79 -6.38 -20.52
CA VAL A 348 24.96 -6.01 -19.71
C VAL A 348 26.25 -6.49 -20.37
N CYS A 349 27.28 -5.67 -20.31
CA CYS A 349 28.62 -6.03 -20.73
C CYS A 349 29.30 -6.91 -19.70
N GLN A 350 29.74 -8.10 -20.12
CA GLN A 350 30.44 -9.06 -19.24
C GLN A 350 31.87 -8.63 -18.90
N ASN A 351 32.39 -7.59 -19.58
CA ASN A 351 33.74 -7.09 -19.31
C ASN A 351 33.78 -5.93 -18.32
N CYS A 352 32.86 -4.95 -18.46
CA CYS A 352 32.87 -3.74 -17.61
C CYS A 352 31.61 -3.55 -16.75
N GLY A 353 30.66 -4.46 -16.80
CA GLY A 353 29.41 -4.37 -16.03
C GLY A 353 28.42 -3.33 -16.54
N TYR A 354 28.73 -2.60 -17.62
CA TYR A 354 27.86 -1.53 -18.13
C TYR A 354 26.53 -2.09 -18.64
N ALA A 355 25.43 -1.62 -18.06
CA ALA A 355 24.08 -1.88 -18.56
C ALA A 355 23.74 -0.88 -19.68
N VAL A 356 23.26 -1.36 -20.83
CA VAL A 356 22.90 -0.49 -21.96
C VAL A 356 21.69 0.34 -21.61
N LYS A 357 21.88 1.68 -21.55
CA LYS A 357 20.86 2.63 -21.11
C LYS A 357 20.24 3.40 -22.28
N CYS A 358 18.97 3.76 -22.14
CA CYS A 358 18.27 4.66 -23.06
C CYS A 358 18.86 6.06 -22.98
N LYS A 359 19.24 6.63 -24.13
CA LYS A 359 19.83 7.98 -24.20
C LYS A 359 18.83 9.09 -23.82
N GLU A 360 17.52 8.83 -23.98
CA GLU A 360 16.47 9.83 -23.74
C GLU A 360 16.10 9.92 -22.24
N CYS A 361 16.04 8.78 -21.53
CA CYS A 361 15.53 8.74 -20.15
C CYS A 361 16.48 8.08 -19.14
N GLY A 362 17.66 7.62 -19.57
CA GLY A 362 18.64 6.99 -18.69
C GLY A 362 18.30 5.58 -18.20
N THR A 363 17.09 5.08 -18.45
CA THR A 363 16.65 3.75 -18.02
C THR A 363 17.34 2.65 -18.81
N ALA A 364 17.71 1.54 -18.15
CA ALA A 364 18.29 0.38 -18.83
C ALA A 364 17.30 -0.26 -19.80
N PHE A 365 17.77 -0.58 -20.99
CA PHE A 365 16.97 -1.28 -21.99
C PHE A 365 16.68 -2.72 -21.58
N ARG A 366 15.49 -3.22 -21.95
CA ARG A 366 15.07 -4.61 -21.79
C ARG A 366 15.20 -5.34 -23.13
N VAL A 367 15.72 -6.57 -23.05
CA VAL A 367 15.85 -7.44 -24.23
C VAL A 367 14.53 -8.17 -24.45
N HIS A 368 13.92 -7.95 -25.61
CA HIS A 368 12.73 -8.66 -26.04
C HIS A 368 13.09 -9.64 -27.16
N LYS A 369 12.62 -10.88 -27.03
CA LYS A 369 12.66 -11.87 -28.11
C LYS A 369 11.40 -11.69 -28.96
N ALA A 370 11.56 -10.97 -30.07
CA ALA A 370 10.68 -11.09 -31.23
C ALA A 370 11.42 -11.91 -32.31
N THR A 371 11.06 -11.79 -33.56
CA THR A 371 11.82 -12.38 -34.69
C THR A 371 13.31 -11.96 -34.72
N ASP A 372 13.62 -10.75 -34.21
CA ASP A 372 14.97 -10.24 -33.94
C ASP A 372 15.10 -9.80 -32.46
N LEU A 373 16.33 -9.91 -31.88
CA LEU A 373 16.62 -9.39 -30.57
C LEU A 373 16.58 -7.86 -30.57
N MET A 374 15.50 -7.31 -29.99
CA MET A 374 15.27 -5.88 -29.86
C MET A 374 15.44 -5.43 -28.40
N LEU A 375 16.00 -4.24 -28.24
CA LEU A 375 16.04 -3.53 -26.98
C LEU A 375 14.86 -2.58 -26.88
N ILE A 376 14.03 -2.69 -25.85
CA ILE A 376 12.88 -1.80 -25.63
C ILE A 376 13.04 -1.11 -24.28
N CYS A 377 12.93 0.22 -24.28
CA CYS A 377 12.85 1.00 -23.08
C CYS A 377 11.41 0.99 -22.53
N HIS A 378 11.18 0.36 -21.39
CA HIS A 378 9.84 0.29 -20.79
C HIS A 378 9.36 1.61 -20.18
N HIS A 379 10.21 2.66 -20.17
CA HIS A 379 9.82 3.98 -19.67
C HIS A 379 9.31 4.89 -20.79
N CYS A 380 10.07 5.04 -21.89
CA CYS A 380 9.71 5.93 -22.98
C CYS A 380 9.34 5.19 -24.28
N SER A 381 9.22 3.87 -24.24
CA SER A 381 8.85 2.96 -25.33
C SER A 381 9.81 3.00 -26.54
N ARG A 382 10.97 3.66 -26.42
CA ARG A 382 11.98 3.69 -27.47
C ARG A 382 12.53 2.28 -27.70
N SER A 383 12.65 1.90 -28.96
CA SER A 383 13.27 0.65 -29.38
C SER A 383 14.62 0.89 -30.03
N LEU A 384 15.55 -0.05 -29.85
CA LEU A 384 16.89 -0.03 -30.42
C LEU A 384 17.26 -1.45 -30.86
N LYS A 385 17.94 -1.59 -31.97
CA LYS A 385 18.58 -2.87 -32.35
C LYS A 385 19.71 -3.17 -31.38
N MET A 386 19.94 -4.45 -31.10
CA MET A 386 21.03 -4.88 -30.23
C MET A 386 22.37 -4.34 -30.74
N PRO A 387 23.13 -3.57 -29.94
CA PRO A 387 24.46 -3.08 -30.37
C PRO A 387 25.44 -4.25 -30.48
N ALA A 388 26.31 -4.20 -31.47
CA ALA A 388 27.37 -5.22 -31.66
C ALA A 388 28.41 -5.16 -30.52
N ASN A 389 28.70 -3.95 -30.02
CA ASN A 389 29.74 -3.70 -29.03
C ASN A 389 29.18 -2.95 -27.84
N CYS A 390 29.83 -3.08 -26.69
CA CYS A 390 29.52 -2.31 -25.49
C CYS A 390 29.73 -0.80 -25.76
N PRO A 391 28.73 0.05 -25.52
CA PRO A 391 28.87 1.50 -25.70
C PRO A 391 29.89 2.15 -24.75
N ASN A 392 30.30 1.46 -23.67
CA ASN A 392 31.23 2.00 -22.67
C ASN A 392 32.68 1.54 -22.91
N CYS A 393 32.92 0.25 -23.20
CA CYS A 393 34.28 -0.30 -23.33
C CYS A 393 34.55 -0.99 -24.66
N SER A 394 33.66 -0.90 -25.64
CA SER A 394 33.75 -1.47 -26.98
C SER A 394 33.90 -3.00 -27.04
N ASN A 395 33.77 -3.71 -25.92
CA ASN A 395 33.87 -5.15 -25.87
C ASN A 395 32.66 -5.83 -26.52
N LEU A 396 32.86 -6.96 -27.20
CA LEU A 396 31.83 -7.73 -27.89
C LEU A 396 30.96 -8.60 -26.96
N LYS A 397 31.36 -8.76 -25.69
CA LYS A 397 30.69 -9.67 -24.73
C LYS A 397 29.46 -9.01 -24.08
N LEU A 398 28.47 -8.65 -24.88
CA LEU A 398 27.15 -8.22 -24.41
C LEU A 398 26.25 -9.43 -24.22
N LYS A 399 25.70 -9.61 -23.02
CA LYS A 399 24.73 -10.67 -22.73
C LYS A 399 23.47 -10.12 -22.08
N PRO A 400 22.29 -10.63 -22.45
CA PRO A 400 21.10 -10.41 -21.66
C PRO A 400 21.29 -11.04 -20.27
N THR A 401 21.36 -10.21 -19.27
CA THR A 401 21.36 -10.64 -17.84
C THR A 401 20.01 -10.24 -17.29
N GLY A 402 19.16 -11.22 -17.10
CA GLY A 402 17.95 -11.07 -16.32
C GLY A 402 18.21 -11.48 -14.88
N PRO A 403 17.43 -10.99 -13.90
CA PRO A 403 17.38 -11.65 -12.61
C PRO A 403 17.09 -13.14 -12.88
N ALA A 404 17.79 -14.02 -12.21
CA ALA A 404 17.42 -15.43 -12.24
C ALA A 404 16.00 -15.51 -11.68
N GLY A 405 15.07 -16.08 -12.44
CA GLY A 405 13.73 -16.39 -11.92
C GLY A 405 13.87 -17.34 -10.73
N THR A 406 12.88 -17.32 -9.84
CA THR A 406 12.86 -18.15 -8.63
C THR A 406 13.14 -19.61 -8.90
N GLN A 407 12.66 -20.14 -10.04
CA GLN A 407 12.95 -21.51 -10.47
C GLN A 407 14.45 -21.75 -10.73
N LYS A 408 15.14 -20.83 -11.41
CA LYS A 408 16.57 -20.98 -11.67
C LYS A 408 17.40 -20.91 -10.38
N ILE A 409 16.95 -20.07 -9.44
CA ILE A 409 17.56 -19.99 -8.10
C ILE A 409 17.35 -21.30 -7.37
N TYR A 410 16.15 -21.86 -7.43
CA TYR A 410 15.82 -23.15 -6.84
C TYR A 410 16.72 -24.26 -7.38
N ASP A 411 16.89 -24.38 -8.71
CA ASP A 411 17.74 -25.37 -9.34
C ASP A 411 19.21 -25.25 -8.89
N GLU A 412 19.70 -24.02 -8.71
CA GLU A 412 21.07 -23.77 -8.25
C GLU A 412 21.25 -24.10 -6.75
N VAL A 413 20.24 -23.77 -5.93
CA VAL A 413 20.21 -24.18 -4.51
C VAL A 413 20.18 -25.70 -4.40
N GLN A 414 19.33 -26.39 -5.16
CA GLN A 414 19.23 -27.84 -5.17
C GLN A 414 20.59 -28.49 -5.51
N LYS A 415 21.30 -27.98 -6.52
CA LYS A 415 22.65 -28.47 -6.86
C LYS A 415 23.63 -28.31 -5.67
N LEU A 416 23.57 -27.14 -4.98
CA LEU A 416 24.45 -26.90 -3.83
C LEU A 416 24.15 -27.84 -2.66
N ILE A 417 22.87 -28.05 -2.31
CA ILE A 417 22.50 -28.93 -1.20
C ILE A 417 22.78 -30.39 -1.52
N THR A 418 22.50 -30.87 -2.74
CA THR A 418 22.80 -32.25 -3.17
C THR A 418 24.30 -32.51 -3.19
N PHE A 419 25.11 -31.59 -3.74
CA PHE A 419 26.56 -31.73 -3.75
C PHE A 419 27.16 -31.85 -2.34
N ASN A 420 26.54 -31.23 -1.34
CA ASN A 420 27.00 -31.28 0.05
C ASN A 420 26.23 -32.30 0.92
N SER A 421 25.44 -33.19 0.33
CA SER A 421 24.67 -34.24 1.02
C SER A 421 23.67 -33.68 2.05
N LEU A 422 23.04 -32.56 1.73
CA LEU A 422 22.06 -31.81 2.58
C LEU A 422 20.63 -31.92 2.05
N ASP A 423 20.32 -32.96 1.28
CA ASP A 423 19.04 -33.15 0.57
C ASP A 423 17.79 -33.15 1.47
N LYS A 424 17.95 -33.35 2.78
CA LYS A 424 16.85 -33.34 3.76
C LYS A 424 16.39 -31.96 4.14
N ILE A 425 17.08 -30.88 3.72
CA ILE A 425 16.69 -29.50 4.02
C ILE A 425 15.60 -29.04 3.06
N PRO A 426 14.42 -28.66 3.55
CA PRO A 426 13.35 -28.20 2.69
C PRO A 426 13.68 -26.85 2.04
N VAL A 427 13.41 -26.76 0.74
CA VAL A 427 13.51 -25.54 -0.05
C VAL A 427 12.14 -25.21 -0.60
N GLN A 428 11.66 -24.02 -0.29
CA GLN A 428 10.33 -23.54 -0.70
C GLN A 428 10.45 -22.28 -1.56
N ILE A 429 9.43 -22.04 -2.40
CA ILE A 429 9.35 -20.86 -3.27
C ILE A 429 8.08 -20.08 -2.92
N LEU A 430 8.25 -18.81 -2.56
CA LEU A 430 7.17 -17.86 -2.34
C LEU A 430 7.16 -16.81 -3.47
N ASP A 431 6.45 -17.13 -4.53
CA ASP A 431 6.31 -16.31 -5.73
C ASP A 431 4.89 -16.45 -6.29
N THR A 432 4.32 -15.39 -6.81
CA THR A 432 2.96 -15.40 -7.39
C THR A 432 2.83 -16.26 -8.65
N ASP A 433 3.93 -16.66 -9.30
CA ASP A 433 3.90 -17.60 -10.41
C ASP A 433 3.73 -19.05 -9.92
N VAL A 434 4.10 -19.31 -8.66
CA VAL A 434 4.03 -20.63 -7.99
C VAL A 434 2.81 -20.71 -7.08
N VAL A 435 2.64 -19.73 -6.20
CA VAL A 435 1.54 -19.66 -5.23
C VAL A 435 0.30 -19.05 -5.89
N LYS A 436 -0.79 -19.81 -5.94
CA LYS A 436 -2.00 -19.42 -6.67
C LYS A 436 -3.16 -18.96 -5.76
N ASN A 437 -3.09 -19.27 -4.49
CA ASN A 437 -4.14 -18.95 -3.51
C ASN A 437 -3.55 -18.74 -2.11
N GLU A 438 -4.35 -18.13 -1.24
CA GLU A 438 -3.97 -17.81 0.15
C GLU A 438 -3.62 -19.07 0.96
N THR A 439 -4.27 -20.20 0.71
CA THR A 439 -4.01 -21.46 1.43
C THR A 439 -2.60 -22.01 1.14
N GLU A 440 -2.17 -21.99 -0.12
CA GLU A 440 -0.80 -22.40 -0.49
C GLU A 440 0.25 -21.47 0.13
N GLU A 441 -0.04 -20.17 0.24
CA GLU A 441 0.81 -19.20 0.91
C GLU A 441 0.92 -19.50 2.41
N GLU A 442 -0.22 -19.72 3.07
CA GLU A 442 -0.27 -20.08 4.50
C GLU A 442 0.46 -21.38 4.80
N ASP A 443 0.35 -22.39 3.94
CA ASP A 443 1.05 -23.68 4.07
C ASP A 443 2.58 -23.46 4.05
N ILE A 444 3.09 -22.66 3.12
CA ILE A 444 4.52 -22.35 3.02
C ILE A 444 4.99 -21.63 4.31
N ILE A 445 4.23 -20.66 4.78
CA ILE A 445 4.59 -19.89 5.98
C ILE A 445 4.57 -20.77 7.24
N SER A 446 3.53 -21.61 7.39
CA SER A 446 3.42 -22.54 8.52
C SER A 446 4.58 -23.54 8.56
N GLU A 447 4.98 -24.03 7.39
CA GLU A 447 6.12 -24.92 7.23
C GLU A 447 7.44 -24.25 7.66
N LEU A 448 7.62 -22.97 7.31
CA LEU A 448 8.80 -22.20 7.74
C LEU A 448 8.83 -21.91 9.24
N GLN A 449 7.70 -21.90 9.92
CA GLN A 449 7.62 -21.73 11.39
C GLN A 449 8.06 -23.00 12.16
N ASN A 450 8.09 -24.17 11.52
CA ASN A 450 8.56 -25.39 12.15
C ASN A 450 10.02 -25.26 12.63
N PRO A 451 10.37 -25.81 13.80
CA PRO A 451 11.73 -25.72 14.37
C PRO A 451 12.72 -26.63 13.64
N ARG A 452 12.99 -26.34 12.37
CA ARG A 452 13.99 -27.01 11.55
C ARG A 452 14.67 -26.04 10.59
N THR A 453 15.88 -26.36 10.18
CA THR A 453 16.57 -25.58 9.13
C THR A 453 15.78 -25.65 7.83
N SER A 454 15.54 -24.49 7.21
CA SER A 454 14.78 -24.39 5.97
C SER A 454 15.22 -23.19 5.12
N ILE A 455 15.02 -23.30 3.83
CA ILE A 455 15.39 -22.29 2.83
C ILE A 455 14.13 -21.78 2.15
N LEU A 456 13.96 -20.47 2.12
CA LEU A 456 12.91 -19.79 1.35
C LEU A 456 13.53 -19.03 0.20
N ILE A 457 13.06 -19.28 -1.01
CA ILE A 457 13.34 -18.45 -2.18
C ILE A 457 12.11 -17.61 -2.41
N ALA A 458 12.22 -16.29 -2.34
CA ALA A 458 11.05 -15.43 -2.39
C ALA A 458 11.24 -14.17 -3.24
N THR A 459 10.12 -13.67 -3.74
CA THR A 459 9.97 -12.34 -4.30
C THR A 459 9.40 -11.38 -3.25
N GLN A 460 8.88 -10.23 -3.66
CA GLN A 460 8.31 -9.22 -2.76
C GLN A 460 7.15 -9.74 -1.86
N MET A 461 6.56 -10.89 -2.16
CA MET A 461 5.53 -11.50 -1.31
C MET A 461 6.00 -11.73 0.14
N VAL A 462 7.29 -11.99 0.35
CA VAL A 462 7.84 -12.22 1.70
C VAL A 462 7.62 -11.04 2.65
N PHE A 463 7.49 -9.82 2.14
CA PHE A 463 7.30 -8.63 2.99
C PHE A 463 5.94 -8.59 3.69
N SER A 464 4.92 -9.25 3.16
CA SER A 464 3.63 -9.41 3.84
C SER A 464 3.74 -10.28 5.09
N HIS A 465 4.78 -11.13 5.18
CA HIS A 465 5.04 -12.05 6.28
C HIS A 465 6.20 -11.63 7.19
N ARG A 466 6.60 -10.34 7.14
CA ARG A 466 7.73 -9.82 7.93
C ARG A 466 7.58 -9.97 9.45
N TYR A 467 6.36 -10.18 9.93
CA TYR A 467 6.06 -10.41 11.34
C TYR A 467 6.07 -11.91 11.72
N ASP A 468 5.97 -12.80 10.73
CA ASP A 468 5.74 -14.22 10.97
C ASP A 468 7.04 -15.03 10.99
N ILE A 469 8.08 -14.55 10.30
CA ILE A 469 9.33 -15.28 10.09
C ILE A 469 10.53 -14.36 10.33
N LYS A 470 11.47 -14.88 11.12
CA LYS A 470 12.79 -14.29 11.31
C LYS A 470 13.83 -15.11 10.56
N PHE A 471 14.63 -14.46 9.73
CA PHE A 471 15.70 -15.12 8.97
C PHE A 471 17.06 -14.90 9.63
N ASP A 472 17.88 -15.96 9.66
CA ASP A 472 19.26 -15.92 10.19
C ASP A 472 20.26 -15.46 9.14
N LEU A 473 20.00 -15.78 7.86
CA LEU A 473 20.79 -15.36 6.71
C LEU A 473 19.87 -14.91 5.59
N ILE A 474 20.16 -13.75 5.01
CA ILE A 474 19.43 -13.23 3.86
C ILE A 474 20.40 -12.96 2.72
N GLY A 475 20.18 -13.61 1.57
CA GLY A 475 20.89 -13.35 0.33
C GLY A 475 20.01 -12.57 -0.64
N ILE A 476 20.38 -11.32 -0.95
CA ILE A 476 19.66 -10.50 -1.93
C ILE A 476 20.37 -10.61 -3.27
N LEU A 477 19.73 -11.26 -4.23
CA LEU A 477 20.30 -11.46 -5.55
C LEU A 477 19.98 -10.29 -6.48
N ASN A 478 21.01 -9.79 -7.18
CA ASN A 478 20.86 -8.75 -8.18
C ASN A 478 20.14 -7.50 -7.64
N ALA A 479 20.65 -6.94 -6.53
CA ALA A 479 20.10 -5.72 -5.91
C ALA A 479 20.04 -4.53 -6.89
N ASP A 480 20.96 -4.45 -7.87
CA ASP A 480 20.93 -3.43 -8.93
C ASP A 480 19.63 -3.40 -9.73
N SER A 481 18.91 -4.53 -9.79
CA SER A 481 17.62 -4.58 -10.46
C SER A 481 16.56 -3.74 -9.75
N LEU A 482 16.68 -3.54 -8.45
CA LEU A 482 15.82 -2.67 -7.66
C LEU A 482 16.06 -1.20 -8.01
N ILE A 483 17.31 -0.80 -8.25
CA ILE A 483 17.69 0.58 -8.59
C ILE A 483 17.35 0.90 -10.07
N SER A 484 17.16 -0.10 -10.90
CA SER A 484 16.93 0.09 -12.35
C SER A 484 15.50 0.50 -12.72
N ALA A 485 14.57 0.66 -11.77
CA ALA A 485 13.23 1.13 -12.06
C ALA A 485 13.23 2.65 -12.31
N PRO A 486 12.44 3.16 -13.27
CA PRO A 486 12.36 4.60 -13.54
C PRO A 486 11.43 5.30 -12.54
N ASP A 487 11.79 5.27 -11.27
CA ASP A 487 11.05 5.90 -10.17
C ASP A 487 12.05 6.62 -9.25
N PHE A 488 11.76 7.85 -8.89
CA PHE A 488 12.62 8.67 -8.03
C PHE A 488 12.79 8.10 -6.60
N ARG A 489 11.93 7.16 -6.20
CA ARG A 489 12.02 6.46 -4.90
C ARG A 489 12.74 5.12 -4.96
N THR A 490 13.36 4.79 -6.06
CA THR A 490 13.97 3.47 -6.27
C THR A 490 15.05 3.17 -5.24
N GLU A 491 15.92 4.14 -4.97
CA GLU A 491 17.00 4.00 -3.98
C GLU A 491 16.44 3.92 -2.55
N GLU A 492 15.41 4.72 -2.22
CA GLU A 492 14.71 4.65 -0.95
C GLU A 492 14.06 3.27 -0.73
N ARG A 493 13.43 2.72 -1.78
CA ARG A 493 12.83 1.37 -1.74
C ARG A 493 13.89 0.29 -1.53
N LEU A 494 15.04 0.38 -2.22
CA LEU A 494 16.14 -0.54 -1.97
C LEU A 494 16.56 -0.48 -0.50
N PHE A 495 16.77 0.71 0.02
CA PHE A 495 17.18 0.92 1.41
C PHE A 495 16.14 0.41 2.43
N TYR A 496 14.86 0.51 2.11
CA TYR A 496 13.78 -0.02 2.92
C TYR A 496 13.71 -1.56 2.89
N GLN A 497 14.09 -2.19 1.77
CA GLN A 497 14.03 -3.65 1.56
C GLN A 497 15.26 -4.39 2.11
N ILE A 498 16.41 -3.71 2.25
CA ILE A 498 17.63 -4.23 2.88
C ILE A 498 17.56 -4.06 4.42
#